data_5daec5a64a6024b84c06de64b46c2daf
#
_entry.id   5daec5a64a6024b84c06de64b46c2daf
#
_cell.length_a   1.000
_cell.length_b   1.000
_cell.length_c   1.000
_cell.angle_alpha   90.00
_cell.angle_beta   90.00
_cell.angle_gamma   90.00
#
_symmetry.space_group_name_H-M   'P 1'
#
loop_
_entity.id
_entity.type
_entity.pdbx_description
1 polymer ?
#
loop_
_entity_poly.entity_id
_entity_poly.type
_entity_poly.pdbx_seq_one_letter_code
_entity_poly.pdbx_strand_id
1 'polypeptide(L)'
;CEAAEDKESAGELEAARELAERALDWTEESVWPHTILARLDQQHDQPRRAYDRLVTAAKMSSERLPEFAAQLIAVSESVNCRDELTPLIATLLTQREDPQLRVILADEHRVRGDDAKALEIIKQGLNKKPSSQLLMQALTLLGEEVATPEIIEGAQKLASRQSAYLCGVCGFHGPSFYWQCPGCKSWDTLHRPMR
;
A
#
# COMPACT_ATOMS: atom_id res chain seq x y z
N CYS A 1 15.87 10.92 -2.41
CA CYS A 1 15.05 9.87 -3.07
C CYS A 1 14.74 10.21 -4.53
N GLU A 2 14.25 11.42 -4.85
CA GLU A 2 13.98 11.82 -6.25
C GLU A 2 15.19 11.59 -7.16
N ALA A 3 16.36 12.13 -6.78
CA ALA A 3 17.60 11.92 -7.55
C ALA A 3 17.97 10.42 -7.67
N ALA A 4 17.58 9.58 -6.72
CA ALA A 4 17.77 8.14 -6.82
C ALA A 4 16.83 7.51 -7.85
N GLU A 5 15.57 7.94 -7.92
CA GLU A 5 14.61 7.49 -8.93
C GLU A 5 14.99 7.97 -10.34
N ASP A 6 15.50 9.22 -10.47
CA ASP A 6 16.03 9.73 -11.74
C ASP A 6 17.19 8.87 -12.24
N LYS A 7 18.14 8.50 -11.35
CA LYS A 7 19.26 7.63 -11.68
C LYS A 7 18.81 6.21 -12.01
N GLU A 8 17.86 5.66 -11.27
CA GLU A 8 17.24 4.35 -11.57
C GLU A 8 16.62 4.36 -12.97
N SER A 9 15.83 5.39 -13.28
CA SER A 9 15.19 5.57 -14.60
C SER A 9 16.20 5.73 -15.75
N ALA A 10 17.36 6.31 -15.47
CA ALA A 10 18.46 6.44 -16.43
C ALA A 10 19.30 5.14 -16.57
N GLY A 11 19.01 4.09 -15.79
CA GLY A 11 19.76 2.85 -15.75
C GLY A 11 21.08 2.91 -14.97
N GLU A 12 21.33 4.02 -14.25
CA GLU A 12 22.51 4.23 -13.42
C GLU A 12 22.30 3.61 -12.02
N LEU A 13 22.15 2.27 -11.94
CA LEU A 13 21.67 1.56 -10.76
C LEU A 13 22.55 1.72 -9.52
N GLU A 14 23.88 1.76 -9.67
CA GLU A 14 24.81 1.96 -8.55
C GLU A 14 24.70 3.39 -7.99
N ALA A 15 24.60 4.40 -8.84
CA ALA A 15 24.39 5.78 -8.41
C ALA A 15 23.02 5.95 -7.71
N ALA A 16 21.98 5.28 -8.23
CA ALA A 16 20.66 5.25 -7.60
C ALA A 16 20.74 4.63 -6.20
N ARG A 17 21.48 3.52 -6.05
CA ARG A 17 21.69 2.83 -4.77
C ARG A 17 22.39 3.73 -3.75
N GLU A 18 23.50 4.34 -4.12
CA GLU A 18 24.25 5.26 -3.25
C GLU A 18 23.36 6.41 -2.76
N LEU A 19 22.57 7.00 -3.65
CA LEU A 19 21.66 8.09 -3.28
C LEU A 19 20.53 7.64 -2.36
N ALA A 20 19.98 6.43 -2.57
CA ALA A 20 18.94 5.88 -1.72
C ALA A 20 19.48 5.47 -0.34
N GLU A 21 20.70 4.92 -0.26
CA GLU A 21 21.37 4.59 1.00
C GLU A 21 21.69 5.86 1.79
N ARG A 22 22.22 6.90 1.16
CA ARG A 22 22.40 8.20 1.80
C ARG A 22 21.09 8.81 2.31
N ALA A 23 19.98 8.58 1.59
CA ALA A 23 18.68 9.07 2.05
C ALA A 23 18.22 8.39 3.35
N LEU A 24 18.61 7.13 3.61
CA LEU A 24 18.34 6.46 4.89
C LEU A 24 19.06 7.14 6.06
N ASP A 25 20.30 7.64 5.86
CA ASP A 25 21.06 8.35 6.88
C ASP A 25 20.40 9.67 7.32
N TRP A 26 19.60 10.28 6.42
CA TRP A 26 18.98 11.58 6.66
C TRP A 26 17.50 11.49 7.08
N THR A 27 16.85 10.36 6.80
CA THR A 27 15.39 10.19 7.00
C THR A 27 15.09 8.80 7.57
N GLU A 28 15.43 8.58 8.84
CA GLU A 28 15.21 7.28 9.51
C GLU A 28 13.74 6.83 9.52
N GLU A 29 12.81 7.77 9.46
CA GLU A 29 11.36 7.49 9.49
C GLU A 29 10.73 7.33 8.11
N SER A 30 11.43 7.63 7.01
CA SER A 30 10.87 7.54 5.67
C SER A 30 10.97 6.12 5.11
N VAL A 31 9.84 5.59 4.62
CA VAL A 31 9.80 4.28 3.94
C VAL A 31 10.25 4.36 2.47
N TRP A 32 10.30 5.55 1.88
CA TRP A 32 10.60 5.75 0.47
C TRP A 32 11.98 5.21 0.05
N PRO A 33 13.09 5.48 0.76
CA PRO A 33 14.38 4.87 0.42
C PRO A 33 14.34 3.33 0.42
N HIS A 34 13.60 2.73 1.36
CA HIS A 34 13.44 1.27 1.41
C HIS A 34 12.74 0.72 0.17
N THR A 35 11.72 1.41 -0.37
CA THR A 35 11.02 0.97 -1.58
C THR A 35 11.90 1.08 -2.83
N ILE A 36 12.72 2.14 -2.95
CA ILE A 36 13.70 2.29 -4.03
C ILE A 36 14.75 1.16 -3.95
N LEU A 37 15.36 1.00 -2.79
CA LEU A 37 16.38 -0.03 -2.58
C LEU A 37 15.85 -1.44 -2.82
N ALA A 38 14.59 -1.70 -2.49
CA ALA A 38 13.97 -2.99 -2.79
C ALA A 38 13.80 -3.22 -4.30
N ARG A 39 13.47 -2.17 -5.10
CA ARG A 39 13.46 -2.28 -6.57
C ARG A 39 14.85 -2.57 -7.13
N LEU A 40 15.86 -1.86 -6.64
CA LEU A 40 17.25 -2.07 -7.04
C LEU A 40 17.77 -3.46 -6.64
N ASP A 41 17.38 -3.98 -5.47
CA ASP A 41 17.73 -5.34 -5.05
C ASP A 41 17.06 -6.39 -5.96
N GLN A 42 15.82 -6.16 -6.43
CA GLN A 42 15.16 -7.03 -7.42
C GLN A 42 15.92 -7.02 -8.77
N GLN A 43 16.33 -5.84 -9.24
CA GLN A 43 17.09 -5.70 -10.51
C GLN A 43 18.48 -6.38 -10.45
N HIS A 44 19.05 -6.53 -9.25
CA HIS A 44 20.30 -7.22 -9.00
C HIS A 44 20.14 -8.71 -8.61
N ASP A 45 18.96 -9.28 -8.88
CA ASP A 45 18.64 -10.68 -8.54
C ASP A 45 18.82 -11.02 -7.04
N GLN A 46 18.45 -10.06 -6.17
CA GLN A 46 18.46 -10.19 -4.72
C GLN A 46 17.03 -10.09 -4.11
N PRO A 47 16.08 -10.93 -4.53
CA PRO A 47 14.68 -10.76 -4.14
C PRO A 47 14.46 -10.96 -2.62
N ARG A 48 15.26 -11.80 -1.96
CA ARG A 48 15.16 -11.96 -0.50
C ARG A 48 15.50 -10.68 0.24
N ARG A 49 16.53 -9.96 -0.17
CA ARG A 49 16.92 -8.67 0.41
C ARG A 49 15.86 -7.62 0.15
N ALA A 50 15.27 -7.60 -1.05
CA ALA A 50 14.14 -6.74 -1.38
C ALA A 50 12.94 -6.99 -0.44
N TYR A 51 12.60 -8.26 -0.19
CA TYR A 51 11.54 -8.65 0.73
C TYR A 51 11.79 -8.13 2.15
N ASP A 52 12.97 -8.38 2.69
CA ASP A 52 13.34 -7.96 4.06
C ASP A 52 13.27 -6.43 4.22
N ARG A 53 13.66 -5.66 3.19
CA ARG A 53 13.53 -4.19 3.16
C ARG A 53 12.06 -3.74 3.18
N LEU A 54 11.20 -4.35 2.37
CA LEU A 54 9.78 -3.99 2.32
C LEU A 54 9.03 -4.39 3.60
N VAL A 55 9.39 -5.52 4.22
CA VAL A 55 8.87 -5.90 5.54
C VAL A 55 9.30 -4.90 6.60
N THR A 56 10.54 -4.42 6.55
CA THR A 56 11.04 -3.37 7.44
C THR A 56 10.25 -2.07 7.25
N ALA A 57 10.07 -1.62 6.01
CA ALA A 57 9.26 -0.45 5.68
C ALA A 57 7.81 -0.57 6.18
N ALA A 58 7.18 -1.75 6.03
CA ALA A 58 5.83 -2.02 6.51
C ALA A 58 5.71 -1.93 8.03
N LYS A 59 6.72 -2.40 8.77
CA LYS A 59 6.79 -2.31 10.23
C LYS A 59 7.07 -0.88 10.71
N MET A 60 7.87 -0.10 9.98
CA MET A 60 8.15 1.30 10.28
C MET A 60 6.90 2.16 10.13
N SER A 61 6.15 1.97 9.04
CA SER A 61 4.93 2.73 8.79
C SER A 61 3.85 1.89 8.12
N SER A 62 2.99 1.27 8.93
CA SER A 62 1.83 0.51 8.44
C SER A 62 0.86 1.37 7.63
N GLU A 63 0.83 2.68 7.87
CA GLU A 63 0.02 3.64 7.12
C GLU A 63 0.45 3.73 5.66
N ARG A 64 1.74 3.59 5.39
CA ARG A 64 2.33 3.65 4.06
C ARG A 64 2.33 2.32 3.32
N LEU A 65 2.05 1.20 4.01
CA LEU A 65 2.07 -0.12 3.39
C LEU A 65 1.25 -0.21 2.10
N PRO A 66 0.02 0.34 2.00
CA PRO A 66 -0.74 0.28 0.75
C PRO A 66 -0.04 0.91 -0.47
N GLU A 67 0.90 1.84 -0.27
CA GLU A 67 1.62 2.51 -1.36
C GLU A 67 2.64 1.60 -2.05
N PHE A 68 3.13 0.59 -1.33
CA PHE A 68 4.08 -0.40 -1.84
C PHE A 68 3.62 -1.85 -1.66
N ALA A 69 2.35 -2.07 -1.31
CA ALA A 69 1.80 -3.41 -1.10
C ALA A 69 1.95 -4.30 -2.33
N ALA A 70 1.70 -3.76 -3.53
CA ALA A 70 1.86 -4.52 -4.77
C ALA A 70 3.31 -5.02 -4.95
N GLN A 71 4.30 -4.17 -4.63
CA GLN A 71 5.71 -4.56 -4.68
C GLN A 71 6.03 -5.63 -3.63
N LEU A 72 5.55 -5.48 -2.39
CA LEU A 72 5.76 -6.46 -1.32
C LEU A 72 5.16 -7.82 -1.69
N ILE A 73 3.94 -7.85 -2.24
CA ILE A 73 3.27 -9.07 -2.70
C ILE A 73 4.11 -9.76 -3.80
N ALA A 74 4.47 -9.02 -4.85
CA ALA A 74 5.24 -9.57 -5.97
C ALA A 74 6.60 -10.14 -5.53
N VAL A 75 7.31 -9.43 -4.64
CA VAL A 75 8.58 -9.93 -4.10
C VAL A 75 8.38 -11.15 -3.21
N SER A 76 7.34 -11.17 -2.38
CA SER A 76 7.04 -12.32 -1.51
C SER A 76 6.78 -13.60 -2.29
N GLU A 77 6.15 -13.50 -3.47
CA GLU A 77 5.95 -14.62 -4.39
C GLU A 77 7.29 -15.13 -4.93
N SER A 78 8.19 -14.23 -5.35
CA SER A 78 9.48 -14.60 -5.92
C SER A 78 10.41 -15.33 -4.95
N VAL A 79 10.23 -15.09 -3.63
CA VAL A 79 11.02 -15.74 -2.56
C VAL A 79 10.26 -16.83 -1.79
N ASN A 80 9.05 -17.20 -2.25
CA ASN A 80 8.16 -18.16 -1.59
C ASN A 80 7.82 -17.81 -0.12
N CYS A 81 7.72 -16.50 0.19
CA CYS A 81 7.37 -15.99 1.52
C CYS A 81 5.96 -15.40 1.59
N ARG A 82 5.09 -15.68 0.62
CA ARG A 82 3.73 -15.14 0.56
C ARG A 82 2.90 -15.51 1.81
N ASP A 83 3.16 -16.67 2.41
CA ASP A 83 2.47 -17.09 3.63
C ASP A 83 2.81 -16.23 4.84
N GLU A 84 3.92 -15.50 4.82
CA GLU A 84 4.31 -14.55 5.87
C GLU A 84 3.51 -13.24 5.82
N LEU A 85 2.87 -12.89 4.68
CA LEU A 85 2.15 -11.63 4.51
C LEU A 85 0.89 -11.55 5.38
N THR A 86 0.10 -12.63 5.42
CA THR A 86 -1.14 -12.69 6.20
C THR A 86 -0.88 -12.37 7.69
N PRO A 87 0.06 -13.05 8.39
CA PRO A 87 0.35 -12.74 9.79
C PRO A 87 1.00 -11.36 9.97
N LEU A 88 1.81 -10.89 9.01
CA LEU A 88 2.36 -9.53 9.06
C LEU A 88 1.24 -8.49 9.06
N ILE A 89 0.34 -8.54 8.06
CA ILE A 89 -0.75 -7.56 7.93
C ILE A 89 -1.72 -7.66 9.12
N ALA A 90 -2.03 -8.87 9.58
CA ALA A 90 -2.86 -9.07 10.76
C ALA A 90 -2.23 -8.42 12.01
N THR A 91 -0.91 -8.54 12.19
CA THR A 91 -0.18 -7.89 13.28
C THR A 91 -0.25 -6.37 13.18
N LEU A 92 -0.05 -5.80 11.99
CA LEU A 92 -0.15 -4.35 11.77
C LEU A 92 -1.57 -3.83 12.06
N LEU A 93 -2.60 -4.59 11.71
CA LEU A 93 -4.00 -4.27 12.03
C LEU A 93 -4.31 -4.28 13.54
N THR A 94 -3.55 -5.02 14.36
CA THR A 94 -3.71 -4.95 15.83
C THR A 94 -3.17 -3.63 16.39
N GLN A 95 -2.18 -3.04 15.74
CA GLN A 95 -1.58 -1.77 16.15
C GLN A 95 -2.43 -0.58 15.69
N ARG A 96 -2.96 -0.66 14.48
CA ARG A 96 -3.76 0.41 13.88
C ARG A 96 -4.83 -0.18 12.95
N GLU A 97 -6.08 0.18 13.21
CA GLU A 97 -7.18 -0.16 12.30
C GLU A 97 -7.10 0.68 11.03
N ASP A 98 -6.86 0.04 9.91
CA ASP A 98 -6.77 0.67 8.59
C ASP A 98 -7.60 -0.12 7.56
N PRO A 99 -8.61 0.51 6.91
CA PRO A 99 -9.43 -0.16 5.89
C PRO A 99 -8.63 -0.71 4.71
N GLN A 100 -7.53 -0.04 4.31
CA GLN A 100 -6.69 -0.49 3.21
C GLN A 100 -5.93 -1.77 3.55
N LEU A 101 -5.40 -1.88 4.77
CA LEU A 101 -4.78 -3.12 5.22
C LEU A 101 -5.78 -4.27 5.27
N ARG A 102 -7.05 -4.00 5.62
CA ARG A 102 -8.10 -5.01 5.55
C ARG A 102 -8.43 -5.43 4.13
N VAL A 103 -8.44 -4.47 3.19
CA VAL A 103 -8.60 -4.77 1.76
C VAL A 103 -7.50 -5.73 1.31
N ILE A 104 -6.23 -5.42 1.61
CA ILE A 104 -5.07 -6.25 1.23
C ILE A 104 -5.18 -7.63 1.89
N LEU A 105 -5.51 -7.70 3.18
CA LEU A 105 -5.65 -8.98 3.90
C LEU A 105 -6.79 -9.84 3.34
N ALA A 106 -7.92 -9.24 2.99
CA ALA A 106 -9.04 -9.95 2.39
C ALA A 106 -8.68 -10.47 0.99
N ASP A 107 -7.96 -9.67 0.17
CA ASP A 107 -7.48 -10.11 -1.14
C ASP A 107 -6.50 -11.28 -1.03
N GLU A 108 -5.62 -11.30 -0.03
CA GLU A 108 -4.71 -12.43 0.21
C GLU A 108 -5.49 -13.72 0.53
N HIS A 109 -6.55 -13.65 1.32
CA HIS A 109 -7.42 -14.81 1.57
C HIS A 109 -8.19 -15.24 0.33
N ARG A 110 -8.71 -14.28 -0.45
CA ARG A 110 -9.42 -14.56 -1.70
C ARG A 110 -8.54 -15.26 -2.74
N VAL A 111 -7.30 -14.80 -2.92
CA VAL A 111 -6.35 -15.44 -3.85
C VAL A 111 -6.04 -16.90 -3.45
N ARG A 112 -6.15 -17.22 -2.17
CA ARG A 112 -6.01 -18.58 -1.63
C ARG A 112 -7.30 -19.41 -1.72
N GLY A 113 -8.38 -18.85 -2.25
CA GLY A 113 -9.69 -19.51 -2.34
C GLY A 113 -10.48 -19.53 -1.04
N ASP A 114 -10.08 -18.75 -0.02
CA ASP A 114 -10.76 -18.63 1.26
C ASP A 114 -11.68 -17.40 1.29
N ASP A 115 -12.71 -17.43 0.43
CA ASP A 115 -13.67 -16.32 0.29
C ASP A 115 -14.48 -16.10 1.59
N ALA A 116 -14.72 -17.15 2.35
CA ALA A 116 -15.42 -17.06 3.64
C ALA A 116 -14.63 -16.19 4.63
N LYS A 117 -13.32 -16.42 4.74
CA LYS A 117 -12.44 -15.63 5.61
C LYS A 117 -12.27 -14.20 5.08
N ALA A 118 -12.13 -14.03 3.77
CA ALA A 118 -12.08 -12.72 3.14
C ALA A 118 -13.33 -11.89 3.50
N LEU A 119 -14.52 -12.47 3.37
CA LEU A 119 -15.78 -11.81 3.72
C LEU A 119 -15.89 -11.48 5.22
N GLU A 120 -15.40 -12.35 6.09
CA GLU A 120 -15.34 -12.09 7.54
C GLU A 120 -14.48 -10.85 7.85
N ILE A 121 -13.28 -10.76 7.25
CA ILE A 121 -12.35 -9.63 7.40
C ILE A 121 -12.98 -8.32 6.92
N ILE A 122 -13.66 -8.36 5.78
CA ILE A 122 -14.37 -7.19 5.22
C ILE A 122 -15.50 -6.75 6.16
N LYS A 123 -16.34 -7.67 6.65
CA LYS A 123 -17.42 -7.37 7.60
C LYS A 123 -16.89 -6.73 8.88
N GLN A 124 -15.79 -7.25 9.42
CA GLN A 124 -15.13 -6.65 10.58
C GLN A 124 -14.65 -5.23 10.30
N GLY A 125 -14.08 -4.99 9.10
CA GLY A 125 -13.64 -3.68 8.67
C GLY A 125 -14.79 -2.68 8.52
N LEU A 126 -15.89 -3.08 7.88
CA LEU A 126 -17.09 -2.27 7.71
C LEU A 126 -17.72 -1.88 9.07
N ASN A 127 -17.64 -2.77 10.08
CA ASN A 127 -18.14 -2.47 11.42
C ASN A 127 -17.23 -1.53 12.21
N LYS A 128 -15.90 -1.60 12.03
CA LYS A 128 -14.94 -0.80 12.80
C LYS A 128 -14.65 0.55 12.14
N LYS A 129 -14.32 0.52 10.86
CA LYS A 129 -13.98 1.70 10.07
C LYS A 129 -14.45 1.50 8.63
N PRO A 130 -15.71 1.85 8.33
CA PRO A 130 -16.28 1.63 7.00
C PRO A 130 -15.55 2.44 5.93
N SER A 131 -15.36 1.84 4.76
CA SER A 131 -14.82 2.51 3.57
C SER A 131 -15.50 2.00 2.30
N SER A 132 -15.51 2.85 1.26
CA SER A 132 -16.06 2.50 -0.04
C SER A 132 -15.34 1.31 -0.68
N GLN A 133 -14.05 1.14 -0.42
CA GLN A 133 -13.26 0.03 -0.96
C GLN A 133 -13.64 -1.30 -0.31
N LEU A 134 -13.82 -1.34 1.03
CA LEU A 134 -14.33 -2.53 1.71
C LEU A 134 -15.74 -2.88 1.23
N LEU A 135 -16.59 -1.87 1.01
CA LEU A 135 -17.93 -2.09 0.46
C LEU A 135 -17.86 -2.69 -0.95
N MET A 136 -17.01 -2.15 -1.82
CA MET A 136 -16.82 -2.69 -3.17
C MET A 136 -16.32 -4.13 -3.16
N GLN A 137 -15.36 -4.47 -2.30
CA GLN A 137 -14.91 -5.85 -2.14
C GLN A 137 -16.02 -6.78 -1.65
N ALA A 138 -16.82 -6.33 -0.67
CA ALA A 138 -17.98 -7.11 -0.20
C ALA A 138 -18.95 -7.42 -1.34
N LEU A 139 -19.29 -6.42 -2.15
CA LEU A 139 -20.19 -6.59 -3.28
C LEU A 139 -19.62 -7.57 -4.34
N THR A 140 -18.31 -7.47 -4.61
CA THR A 140 -17.64 -8.39 -5.53
C THR A 140 -17.68 -9.85 -5.05
N LEU A 141 -17.48 -10.08 -3.74
CA LEU A 141 -17.50 -11.43 -3.14
C LEU A 141 -18.91 -12.01 -3.02
N LEU A 142 -19.92 -11.17 -2.80
CA LEU A 142 -21.32 -11.60 -2.66
C LEU A 142 -21.97 -11.95 -3.98
N GLY A 143 -21.37 -11.56 -5.11
CA GLY A 143 -21.83 -11.86 -6.44
C GLY A 143 -23.04 -11.05 -6.92
N GLU A 144 -23.47 -11.33 -8.16
CA GLU A 144 -24.51 -10.55 -8.85
C GLU A 144 -25.90 -10.63 -8.23
N GLU A 145 -26.19 -11.68 -7.47
CA GLU A 145 -27.49 -11.83 -6.78
C GLU A 145 -27.74 -10.74 -5.73
N VAL A 146 -26.65 -10.22 -5.11
CA VAL A 146 -26.71 -9.15 -4.08
C VAL A 146 -26.24 -7.83 -4.65
N ALA A 147 -25.25 -7.85 -5.52
CA ALA A 147 -24.62 -6.68 -6.12
C ALA A 147 -25.27 -6.36 -7.48
N THR A 148 -26.47 -5.76 -7.46
CA THR A 148 -27.08 -5.30 -8.72
C THR A 148 -26.25 -4.18 -9.36
N PRO A 149 -26.36 -3.96 -10.71
CA PRO A 149 -25.63 -2.90 -11.38
C PRO A 149 -25.81 -1.52 -10.75
N GLU A 150 -27.00 -1.22 -10.24
CA GLU A 150 -27.31 0.06 -9.60
C GLU A 150 -26.58 0.23 -8.26
N ILE A 151 -26.45 -0.86 -7.47
CA ILE A 151 -25.70 -0.85 -6.20
C ILE A 151 -24.22 -0.66 -6.48
N ILE A 152 -23.68 -1.37 -7.47
CA ILE A 152 -22.27 -1.24 -7.88
C ILE A 152 -21.98 0.19 -8.36
N GLU A 153 -22.80 0.74 -9.24
CA GLU A 153 -22.66 2.10 -9.75
C GLU A 153 -22.75 3.14 -8.62
N GLY A 154 -23.69 2.96 -7.69
CA GLY A 154 -23.81 3.82 -6.50
C GLY A 154 -22.56 3.79 -5.62
N ALA A 155 -22.02 2.61 -5.35
CA ALA A 155 -20.79 2.43 -4.56
C ALA A 155 -19.58 3.04 -5.28
N GLN A 156 -19.45 2.87 -6.60
CA GLN A 156 -18.39 3.49 -7.41
C GLN A 156 -18.48 5.03 -7.39
N LYS A 157 -19.69 5.60 -7.51
CA LYS A 157 -19.91 7.05 -7.40
C LYS A 157 -19.51 7.59 -6.02
N LEU A 158 -19.78 6.84 -4.95
CA LEU A 158 -19.33 7.21 -3.60
C LEU A 158 -17.82 7.15 -3.48
N ALA A 159 -17.19 6.10 -4.01
CA ALA A 159 -15.74 5.94 -4.01
C ALA A 159 -15.03 7.07 -4.77
N SER A 160 -15.53 7.44 -5.94
CA SER A 160 -14.92 8.49 -6.78
C SER A 160 -15.01 9.90 -6.20
N ARG A 161 -15.97 10.15 -5.29
CA ARG A 161 -16.12 11.44 -4.60
C ARG A 161 -15.18 11.63 -3.41
N GLN A 162 -14.53 10.56 -2.97
CA GLN A 162 -13.62 10.63 -1.83
C GLN A 162 -12.20 10.90 -2.33
N SER A 163 -11.61 12.02 -1.90
CA SER A 163 -10.18 12.24 -2.09
C SER A 163 -9.42 11.17 -1.33
N ALA A 164 -8.57 10.42 -2.03
CA ALA A 164 -7.79 9.36 -1.41
C ALA A 164 -6.66 9.92 -0.52
N TYR A 165 -6.15 11.11 -0.87
CA TYR A 165 -5.01 11.73 -0.21
C TYR A 165 -5.21 13.22 0.04
N LEU A 166 -4.64 13.69 1.16
CA LEU A 166 -4.63 15.08 1.60
C LEU A 166 -3.20 15.47 1.96
N CYS A 167 -2.73 16.63 1.49
CA CYS A 167 -1.46 17.19 1.93
C CYS A 167 -1.61 17.92 3.27
N GLY A 168 -0.83 17.50 4.29
CA GLY A 168 -0.83 18.14 5.62
C GLY A 168 -0.26 19.55 5.64
N VAL A 169 0.44 19.98 4.58
CA VAL A 169 1.06 21.33 4.50
C VAL A 169 0.16 22.34 3.80
N CYS A 170 -0.35 22.01 2.60
CA CYS A 170 -1.08 22.98 1.77
C CYS A 170 -2.56 22.63 1.56
N GLY A 171 -3.02 21.50 2.05
CA GLY A 171 -4.40 21.05 1.85
C GLY A 171 -4.70 20.52 0.44
N PHE A 172 -3.71 20.25 -0.40
CA PHE A 172 -3.93 19.64 -1.71
C PHE A 172 -4.69 18.31 -1.54
N HIS A 173 -5.73 18.10 -2.35
CA HIS A 173 -6.51 16.87 -2.41
C HIS A 173 -6.28 16.16 -3.75
N GLY A 174 -6.06 14.85 -3.72
CA GLY A 174 -5.88 14.07 -4.93
C GLY A 174 -6.30 12.61 -4.80
N PRO A 175 -6.55 11.94 -5.95
CA PRO A 175 -6.92 10.54 -5.98
C PRO A 175 -5.72 9.60 -5.82
N SER A 176 -4.52 10.09 -6.12
CA SER A 176 -3.28 9.32 -6.16
C SER A 176 -2.28 9.78 -5.10
N PHE A 177 -1.47 8.86 -4.65
CA PHE A 177 -0.33 9.16 -3.78
C PHE A 177 0.85 9.71 -4.60
N TYR A 178 1.52 10.71 -4.04
CA TYR A 178 2.76 11.27 -4.57
C TYR A 178 3.72 11.50 -3.41
N TRP A 179 4.97 11.11 -3.56
CA TRP A 179 6.01 11.41 -2.57
C TRP A 179 6.24 12.91 -2.43
N GLN A 180 6.19 13.66 -3.55
CA GLN A 180 6.21 15.12 -3.56
C GLN A 180 4.82 15.67 -3.84
N CYS A 181 4.32 16.53 -2.98
CA CYS A 181 3.01 17.16 -3.17
C CYS A 181 2.96 17.96 -4.47
N PRO A 182 2.01 17.72 -5.38
CA PRO A 182 1.87 18.50 -6.62
C PRO A 182 1.58 19.99 -6.37
N GLY A 183 0.94 20.32 -5.24
CA GLY A 183 0.55 21.69 -4.90
C GLY A 183 1.71 22.50 -4.32
N CYS A 184 2.30 22.08 -3.21
CA CYS A 184 3.31 22.86 -2.48
C CYS A 184 4.74 22.35 -2.64
N LYS A 185 4.96 21.26 -3.38
CA LYS A 185 6.26 20.63 -3.60
C LYS A 185 6.96 20.12 -2.32
N SER A 186 6.24 20.05 -1.18
CA SER A 186 6.76 19.44 0.03
C SER A 186 6.78 17.92 -0.12
N TRP A 187 7.80 17.30 0.49
CA TRP A 187 8.01 15.86 0.44
C TRP A 187 7.32 15.15 1.60
N ASP A 188 6.84 13.93 1.35
CA ASP A 188 6.24 13.01 2.32
C ASP A 188 5.09 13.63 3.16
N THR A 189 4.33 14.52 2.55
CA THR A 189 3.25 15.28 3.21
C THR A 189 1.84 14.82 2.84
N LEU A 190 1.71 13.88 1.90
CA LEU A 190 0.42 13.30 1.55
C LEU A 190 0.10 12.15 2.50
N HIS A 191 -1.08 12.20 3.09
CA HIS A 191 -1.63 11.14 3.94
C HIS A 191 -3.08 10.90 3.58
N ARG A 192 -3.62 9.75 3.97
CA ARG A 192 -5.05 9.48 3.83
C ARG A 192 -5.81 10.25 4.91
N PRO A 193 -6.89 10.97 4.56
CA PRO A 193 -7.67 11.69 5.55
C PRO A 193 -8.22 10.71 6.59
N MET A 194 -7.94 11.00 7.87
CA MET A 194 -8.56 10.30 8.98
C MET A 194 -10.01 10.79 9.08
N ARG A 195 -10.97 9.91 8.76
CA ARG A 195 -12.39 10.13 8.98
C ARG A 195 -12.90 9.19 10.05
#